data_a53d08ef609f297f5dbcd4fb94e0381d
#
_entry.id   a53d08ef609f297f5dbcd4fb94e0381d
#
_cell.length_a   1.000
_cell.length_b   1.000
_cell.length_c   1.000
_cell.angle_alpha   90.00
_cell.angle_beta   90.00
_cell.angle_gamma   90.00
#
_symmetry.space_group_name_H-M   'P 1'
#
loop_
_entity.id
_entity.type
_entity.pdbx_description
1 polymer ?
#
loop_
_entity_poly.entity_id
_entity_poly.type
_entity_poly.pdbx_seq_one_letter_code
_entity_poly.pdbx_strand_id
1 'polypeptide(L)'
;MRAMQKIWDLQSQFKEDICNILVDKYKELHDGLLPKWEEEDIVLTEDEIDEVETFYINVETFNTYDETRQRERIVVKRFFVTLDCVLIFEDENGNEYDWTEVTIYDLANILDKLNTIFK
;
A
#
# COMPACT_ATOMS: atom_id res chain seq x y z
N MET A 1 -1.00 11.96 22.73
CA MET A 1 -2.28 11.60 22.86
C MET A 1 -3.26 12.01 21.78
N ARG A 2 -3.91 13.18 21.85
CA ARG A 2 -4.88 13.54 20.82
C ARG A 2 -4.25 13.72 19.45
N ALA A 3 -3.05 14.29 19.38
CA ALA A 3 -2.36 14.45 18.12
C ALA A 3 -1.96 13.12 17.52
N MET A 4 -1.51 12.18 18.34
CA MET A 4 -1.17 10.83 17.91
C MET A 4 -2.41 10.09 17.40
N GLN A 5 -3.54 10.25 18.06
CA GLN A 5 -4.79 9.64 17.63
C GLN A 5 -5.23 10.18 16.27
N LYS A 6 -5.09 11.47 16.04
CA LYS A 6 -5.43 12.06 14.74
C LYS A 6 -4.54 11.56 13.62
N ILE A 7 -3.24 11.38 13.89
CA ILE A 7 -2.32 10.82 12.89
C ILE A 7 -2.71 9.39 12.56
N TRP A 8 -3.04 8.60 13.58
CA TRP A 8 -3.49 7.24 13.39
C TRP A 8 -4.79 7.17 12.58
N ASP A 9 -5.73 8.04 12.89
CA ASP A 9 -7.01 8.09 12.19
C ASP A 9 -6.82 8.46 10.72
N LEU A 10 -5.96 9.42 10.42
CA LEU A 10 -5.65 9.80 9.04
C LEU A 10 -4.93 8.68 8.30
N GLN A 11 -3.98 8.03 8.95
CA GLN A 11 -3.26 6.92 8.35
C GLN A 11 -4.22 5.78 8.02
N SER A 12 -5.12 5.46 8.92
CA SER A 12 -6.13 4.43 8.73
C SER A 12 -7.10 4.81 7.60
N GLN A 13 -7.49 6.08 7.52
CA GLN A 13 -8.38 6.55 6.47
C GLN A 13 -7.72 6.48 5.09
N PHE A 14 -6.46 6.88 4.99
CA PHE A 14 -5.71 6.76 3.75
C PHE A 14 -5.57 5.30 3.33
N LYS A 15 -5.32 4.42 4.28
CA LYS A 15 -5.25 2.99 4.03
C LYS A 15 -6.57 2.47 3.46
N GLU A 16 -7.69 2.84 4.06
CA GLU A 16 -9.00 2.42 3.57
C GLU A 16 -9.29 2.96 2.17
N ASP A 17 -8.97 4.21 1.92
CA ASP A 17 -9.18 4.82 0.61
C ASP A 17 -8.35 4.12 -0.47
N ILE A 18 -7.10 3.81 -0.15
CA ILE A 18 -6.23 3.05 -1.06
C ILE A 18 -6.81 1.66 -1.33
N CYS A 19 -7.23 0.97 -0.27
CA CYS A 19 -7.82 -0.37 -0.41
C CYS A 19 -9.05 -0.35 -1.32
N ASN A 20 -9.92 0.64 -1.15
CA ASN A 20 -11.13 0.74 -1.95
C ASN A 20 -10.81 0.96 -3.43
N ILE A 21 -9.83 1.80 -3.72
CA ILE A 21 -9.40 2.04 -5.10
C ILE A 21 -8.83 0.75 -5.71
N LEU A 22 -7.99 0.05 -4.97
CA LEU A 22 -7.37 -1.18 -5.45
C LEU A 22 -8.40 -2.30 -5.67
N VAL A 23 -9.36 -2.42 -4.78
CA VAL A 23 -10.46 -3.40 -4.95
C VAL A 23 -11.28 -3.08 -6.18
N ASP A 24 -11.61 -1.81 -6.39
CA ASP A 24 -12.36 -1.39 -7.58
C ASP A 24 -11.57 -1.66 -8.86
N LYS A 25 -10.27 -1.43 -8.83
CA LYS A 25 -9.41 -1.72 -9.99
C LYS A 25 -9.34 -3.21 -10.26
N TYR A 26 -9.26 -4.03 -9.22
CA TYR A 26 -9.28 -5.48 -9.36
C TYR A 26 -10.57 -5.94 -10.05
N LYS A 27 -11.72 -5.42 -9.60
CA LYS A 27 -13.01 -5.72 -10.21
C LYS A 27 -13.03 -5.35 -11.68
N GLU A 28 -12.50 -4.19 -12.00
CA GLU A 28 -12.45 -3.73 -13.39
C GLU A 28 -11.63 -4.68 -14.26
N LEU A 29 -10.47 -5.13 -13.76
CA LEU A 29 -9.59 -6.04 -14.49
C LEU A 29 -10.18 -7.45 -14.62
N HIS A 30 -11.07 -7.84 -13.75
CA HIS A 30 -11.64 -9.19 -13.68
C HIS A 30 -13.16 -9.21 -13.93
N ASP A 31 -13.66 -8.27 -14.76
CA ASP A 31 -15.06 -8.20 -15.18
C ASP A 31 -16.05 -8.16 -14.01
N GLY A 32 -15.70 -7.46 -12.96
CA GLY A 32 -16.54 -7.31 -11.79
C GLY A 32 -16.48 -8.48 -10.81
N LEU A 33 -15.65 -9.48 -11.09
CA LEU A 33 -15.53 -10.64 -10.21
C LEU A 33 -14.50 -10.38 -9.12
N LEU A 34 -14.83 -10.81 -7.92
CA LEU A 34 -13.89 -10.82 -6.80
C LEU A 34 -13.35 -12.23 -6.62
N PRO A 35 -12.23 -12.39 -5.89
CA PRO A 35 -11.75 -13.71 -5.53
C PRO A 35 -12.85 -14.49 -4.84
N LYS A 36 -12.95 -15.77 -5.17
CA LYS A 36 -13.99 -16.60 -4.58
C LYS A 36 -13.56 -17.09 -3.20
N TRP A 37 -14.56 -17.27 -2.37
CA TRP A 37 -14.44 -18.00 -1.12
C TRP A 37 -13.29 -17.52 -0.24
N GLU A 38 -12.39 -18.39 0.01
CA GLU A 38 -11.37 -18.16 0.99
C GLU A 38 -10.34 -17.14 0.59
N GLU A 39 -10.29 -16.81 -0.64
CA GLU A 39 -9.27 -15.90 -1.07
C GLU A 39 -9.71 -14.49 -0.92
N GLU A 40 -9.34 -13.96 0.14
CA GLU A 40 -9.59 -12.57 0.43
C GLU A 40 -8.50 -11.67 -0.11
N ASP A 41 -7.37 -12.25 -0.48
CA ASP A 41 -6.22 -11.48 -0.93
C ASP A 41 -6.37 -11.05 -2.38
N ILE A 42 -6.28 -9.77 -2.60
CA ILE A 42 -6.29 -9.17 -3.93
C ILE A 42 -4.88 -8.68 -4.20
N VAL A 43 -4.26 -9.22 -5.24
CA VAL A 43 -2.89 -8.86 -5.59
C VAL A 43 -2.90 -8.07 -6.89
N LEU A 44 -2.33 -6.87 -6.84
CA LEU A 44 -2.18 -6.04 -8.01
C LEU A 44 -0.70 -5.68 -8.17
N THR A 45 -0.19 -5.88 -9.36
CA THR A 45 1.18 -5.51 -9.68
C THR A 45 1.24 -4.07 -10.16
N GLU A 46 2.43 -3.50 -10.13
CA GLU A 46 2.69 -2.17 -10.66
C GLU A 46 2.20 -2.06 -12.11
N ASP A 47 2.47 -3.07 -12.92
CA ASP A 47 2.10 -3.06 -14.33
C ASP A 47 0.59 -3.04 -14.55
N GLU A 48 -0.16 -3.68 -13.67
CA GLU A 48 -1.63 -3.71 -13.76
C GLU A 48 -2.27 -2.40 -13.35
N ILE A 49 -1.60 -1.66 -12.48
CA ILE A 49 -2.12 -0.39 -11.98
C ILE A 49 -1.70 0.75 -12.91
N ASP A 50 -0.43 0.83 -13.23
CA ASP A 50 0.11 1.86 -14.10
C ASP A 50 1.48 1.41 -14.62
N GLU A 51 1.58 1.26 -15.93
CA GLU A 51 2.80 0.83 -16.57
C GLU A 51 3.91 1.88 -16.52
N VAL A 52 3.56 3.13 -16.30
CA VAL A 52 4.51 4.25 -16.39
C VAL A 52 4.98 4.71 -15.00
N GLU A 53 4.10 4.69 -14.04
CA GLU A 53 4.39 5.25 -12.71
C GLU A 53 5.02 4.23 -11.78
N THR A 54 5.92 4.72 -10.93
CA THR A 54 6.54 3.89 -9.90
C THR A 54 6.13 4.40 -8.53
N PHE A 55 5.74 3.48 -7.69
CA PHE A 55 5.32 3.78 -6.32
C PHE A 55 6.48 3.53 -5.37
N TYR A 56 6.67 4.47 -4.44
CA TYR A 56 7.75 4.40 -3.46
C TYR A 56 7.20 4.54 -2.06
N ILE A 57 7.83 3.84 -1.13
CA ILE A 57 7.63 4.05 0.30
C ILE A 57 8.98 4.21 0.97
N ASN A 58 9.00 4.95 2.08
CA ASN A 58 10.20 5.09 2.90
C ASN A 58 9.96 4.36 4.21
N VAL A 59 10.84 3.44 4.53
CA VAL A 59 10.74 2.66 5.75
C VAL A 59 11.99 2.85 6.59
N GLU A 60 11.85 2.74 7.91
CA GLU A 60 12.97 2.77 8.82
C GLU A 60 13.39 1.35 9.13
N THR A 61 14.69 1.09 9.03
CA THR A 61 15.26 -0.18 9.44
C THR A 61 16.23 0.08 10.58
N PHE A 62 16.33 -0.88 11.49
CA PHE A 62 17.24 -0.80 12.61
C PHE A 62 18.40 -1.76 12.39
N ASN A 63 19.61 -1.23 12.40
CA ASN A 63 20.79 -2.04 12.27
C ASN A 63 21.26 -2.44 13.67
N THR A 64 21.20 -3.72 13.99
CA THR A 64 21.57 -4.22 15.33
C THR A 64 23.08 -4.18 15.59
N TYR A 65 23.89 -4.13 14.55
CA TYR A 65 25.34 -4.08 14.71
C TYR A 65 25.83 -2.76 15.25
N ASP A 66 25.36 -1.66 14.68
CA ASP A 66 25.81 -0.33 15.08
C ASP A 66 24.72 0.47 15.77
N GLU A 67 23.60 -0.17 16.05
CA GLU A 67 22.46 0.43 16.74
C GLU A 67 21.96 1.74 16.08
N THR A 68 22.03 1.79 14.75
CA THR A 68 21.57 2.94 14.00
C THR A 68 20.25 2.64 13.31
N ARG A 69 19.48 3.71 13.08
CA ARG A 69 18.27 3.66 12.28
C ARG A 69 18.58 4.22 10.91
N GLN A 70 18.19 3.49 9.90
CA GLN A 70 18.38 3.93 8.53
C GLN A 70 17.03 4.03 7.84
N ARG A 71 16.91 4.99 6.95
CA ARG A 71 15.77 5.11 6.07
C ARG A 71 16.11 4.50 4.73
N GLU A 72 15.24 3.64 4.26
CA GLU A 72 15.37 3.05 2.94
C GLU A 72 14.18 3.44 2.09
N ARG A 73 14.46 3.77 0.85
CA ARG A 73 13.42 4.01 -0.14
C ARG A 73 13.14 2.70 -0.86
N ILE A 74 11.93 2.23 -0.72
CA ILE A 74 11.51 0.94 -1.27
C ILE A 74 10.63 1.19 -2.48
N VAL A 75 10.92 0.49 -3.57
CA VAL A 75 10.08 0.51 -4.76
C VAL A 75 9.00 -0.55 -4.60
N VAL A 76 7.76 -0.14 -4.65
CA VAL A 76 6.64 -1.06 -4.52
C VAL A 76 6.35 -1.70 -5.87
N LYS A 77 6.36 -3.03 -5.91
CA LYS A 77 6.09 -3.79 -7.12
C LYS A 77 4.74 -4.48 -7.11
N ARG A 78 4.22 -4.76 -5.91
CA ARG A 78 2.91 -5.39 -5.76
C ARG A 78 2.18 -4.81 -4.56
N PHE A 79 0.87 -4.77 -4.70
CA PHE A 79 -0.03 -4.41 -3.61
C PHE A 79 -0.84 -5.64 -3.25
N PHE A 80 -0.82 -6.00 -1.99
CA PHE A 80 -1.71 -7.03 -1.46
C PHE A 80 -2.80 -6.34 -0.67
N VAL A 81 -4.03 -6.63 -1.02
CA VAL A 81 -5.19 -6.03 -0.36
C VAL A 81 -6.15 -7.16 -0.02
N THR A 82 -6.72 -7.12 1.18
CA THR A 82 -7.78 -8.05 1.55
C THR A 82 -9.12 -7.32 1.54
N LEU A 83 -10.19 -8.07 1.53
CA LEU A 83 -11.54 -7.50 1.62
C LEU A 83 -11.77 -6.83 2.98
N ASP A 84 -10.97 -7.19 3.99
CA ASP A 84 -11.02 -6.57 5.31
C ASP A 84 -10.13 -5.31 5.40
N CYS A 85 -9.67 -4.83 4.27
CA CYS A 85 -8.85 -3.61 4.18
C CYS A 85 -7.48 -3.72 4.86
N VAL A 86 -6.87 -4.88 4.81
CA VAL A 86 -5.45 -5.03 5.13
C VAL A 86 -4.67 -4.67 3.87
N LEU A 87 -3.66 -3.85 4.02
CA LEU A 87 -2.86 -3.36 2.89
C LEU A 87 -1.39 -3.65 3.16
N ILE A 88 -0.77 -4.35 2.23
CA ILE A 88 0.65 -4.71 2.31
C ILE A 88 1.32 -4.31 0.99
N PHE A 89 2.50 -3.73 1.11
CA PHE A 89 3.32 -3.36 -0.04
C PHE A 89 4.47 -4.37 -0.15
N GLU A 90 4.72 -4.83 -1.36
CA GLU A 90 5.80 -5.79 -1.59
C GLU A 90 6.81 -5.22 -2.58
N ASP A 91 8.10 -5.40 -2.31
CA ASP A 91 9.16 -4.98 -3.21
C ASP A 91 9.51 -6.11 -4.21
N GLU A 92 10.49 -5.87 -5.07
CA GLU A 92 10.90 -6.84 -6.09
C GLU A 92 11.54 -8.10 -5.52
N ASN A 93 12.01 -8.03 -4.29
CA ASN A 93 12.66 -9.16 -3.61
C ASN A 93 11.69 -9.98 -2.78
N GLY A 94 10.41 -9.61 -2.77
CA GLY A 94 9.41 -10.31 -1.99
C GLY A 94 9.32 -9.87 -0.54
N ASN A 95 9.99 -8.80 -0.17
CA ASN A 95 9.89 -8.25 1.18
C ASN A 95 8.56 -7.52 1.30
N GLU A 96 7.86 -7.76 2.40
CA GLU A 96 6.53 -7.20 2.64
C GLU A 96 6.59 -6.12 3.71
N TYR A 97 5.82 -5.06 3.48
CA TYR A 97 5.74 -3.92 4.39
C TYR A 97 4.27 -3.62 4.64
N ASP A 98 3.87 -3.72 5.90
CA ASP A 98 2.50 -3.40 6.28
C ASP A 98 2.26 -1.89 6.23
N TRP A 99 1.02 -1.49 5.97
CA TRP A 99 0.68 -0.06 5.87
C TRP A 99 1.02 0.73 7.14
N THR A 100 1.06 0.04 8.30
CA THR A 100 1.41 0.69 9.57
C THR A 100 2.87 1.10 9.65
N GLU A 101 3.73 0.49 8.81
CA GLU A 101 5.15 0.83 8.74
C GLU A 101 5.42 1.99 7.78
N VAL A 102 4.40 2.43 7.06
CA VAL A 102 4.52 3.44 6.02
C VAL A 102 4.06 4.77 6.56
N THR A 103 4.79 5.84 6.28
CA THR A 103 4.44 7.16 6.79
C THR A 103 3.14 7.65 6.16
N ILE A 104 2.46 8.55 6.87
CA ILE A 104 1.24 9.18 6.38
C ILE A 104 1.48 9.92 5.06
N TYR A 105 2.67 10.50 4.89
CA TYR A 105 3.04 11.22 3.67
C TYR A 105 3.12 10.29 2.48
N ASP A 106 3.69 9.11 2.67
CA ASP A 106 3.79 8.12 1.60
C ASP A 106 2.42 7.55 1.24
N LEU A 107 1.58 7.30 2.23
CA LEU A 107 0.21 6.85 1.98
C LEU A 107 -0.57 7.91 1.19
N ALA A 108 -0.44 9.17 1.58
CA ALA A 108 -1.09 10.26 0.86
C ALA A 108 -0.61 10.35 -0.59
N ASN A 109 0.69 10.21 -0.81
CA ASN A 109 1.26 10.25 -2.16
C ASN A 109 0.77 9.09 -3.02
N ILE A 110 0.67 7.90 -2.44
CA ILE A 110 0.15 6.73 -3.15
C ILE A 110 -1.32 6.96 -3.50
N LEU A 111 -2.09 7.45 -2.56
CA LEU A 111 -3.51 7.75 -2.80
C LEU A 111 -3.69 8.77 -3.91
N ASP A 112 -2.90 9.85 -3.91
CA ASP A 112 -2.96 10.88 -4.94
C ASP A 112 -2.62 10.30 -6.32
N LYS A 113 -1.59 9.46 -6.40
CA LYS A 113 -1.22 8.82 -7.66
C LYS A 113 -2.33 7.91 -8.16
N LEU A 114 -2.90 7.10 -7.30
CA LEU A 114 -3.99 6.19 -7.67
C LEU A 114 -5.21 6.98 -8.15
N ASN A 115 -5.56 8.06 -7.49
CA ASN A 115 -6.67 8.92 -7.91
C ASN A 115 -6.41 9.58 -9.26
N THR A 116 -5.17 9.88 -9.58
CA THR A 116 -4.80 10.46 -10.87
C THR A 116 -4.86 9.42 -11.98
N ILE A 117 -4.37 8.23 -11.70
CA ILE A 117 -4.32 7.14 -12.67
C ILE A 117 -5.72 6.64 -13.04
N PHE A 118 -6.61 6.56 -12.06
CA PHE A 118 -7.92 5.93 -12.22
C PHE A 118 -9.05 6.92 -12.44
N LYS A 119 -8.77 8.01 -13.07
CA LYS A 119 -9.81 8.96 -13.44
C LYS A 119 -10.55 8.57 -14.71
#